data_73cf11107b2043990cbd87462a0aea77
#
_entry.id   73cf11107b2043990cbd87462a0aea77
#
_cell.length_a   1.000
_cell.length_b   1.000
_cell.length_c   1.000
_cell.angle_alpha   90.00
_cell.angle_beta   90.00
_cell.angle_gamma   90.00
#
_symmetry.space_group_name_H-M   'P 1'
#
loop_
_entity.id
_entity.type
_entity.pdbx_description
1 polymer ?
#
loop_
_entity_poly.entity_id
_entity_poly.type
_entity_poly.pdbx_seq_one_letter_code
_entity_poly.pdbx_strand_id
1 'polypeptide(L)'
;MPEYHVGCGLAGIYAGTLKKNGNEWLHKSNVTDEVIEAVIGHMYWKIPEGEKAFAYAVKMRDGKYARLKLEISDTCPEWAKDVLEGEKDGR
;
A
#
# COMPACT_ATOMS: atom_id res chain seq x y z
N MET A 1 20.69 17.54 6.01
CA MET A 1 20.57 16.27 5.30
C MET A 1 19.22 16.14 4.64
N PRO A 2 19.15 15.59 3.42
CA PRO A 2 17.86 15.31 2.82
C PRO A 2 17.08 14.29 3.66
N GLU A 3 15.80 14.51 3.82
CA GLU A 3 14.96 13.58 4.54
C GLU A 3 14.54 12.43 3.64
N TYR A 4 14.32 11.27 4.25
CA TYR A 4 13.79 10.09 3.55
C TYR A 4 12.28 10.18 3.48
N HIS A 5 11.74 9.98 2.28
CA HIS A 5 10.31 10.07 2.05
C HIS A 5 9.78 8.86 1.29
N VAL A 6 8.50 8.57 1.49
CA VAL A 6 7.75 7.60 0.70
C VAL A 6 6.57 8.32 0.10
N GLY A 7 6.34 8.17 -1.17
CA GLY A 7 5.25 8.87 -1.82
C GLY A 7 4.73 8.13 -3.04
N CYS A 8 3.53 8.51 -3.45
CA CYS A 8 2.88 7.96 -4.63
C CYS A 8 3.30 8.79 -5.86
N GLY A 9 3.85 8.11 -6.85
CA GLY A 9 4.21 8.73 -8.11
C GLY A 9 3.30 8.27 -9.23
N LEU A 10 3.63 8.67 -10.45
CA LEU A 10 2.81 8.38 -11.62
C LEU A 10 2.67 6.88 -11.89
N ALA A 11 3.72 6.13 -11.67
CA ALA A 11 3.77 4.71 -11.99
C ALA A 11 3.86 3.79 -10.78
N GLY A 12 3.74 4.31 -9.58
CA GLY A 12 3.83 3.47 -8.38
C GLY A 12 4.18 4.25 -7.14
N ILE A 13 4.63 3.53 -6.13
CA ILE A 13 5.06 4.08 -4.84
C ILE A 13 6.58 4.12 -4.83
N TYR A 14 7.14 5.24 -4.45
CA TYR A 14 8.58 5.46 -4.43
C TYR A 14 9.06 5.83 -3.05
N ALA A 15 10.26 5.40 -2.73
CA ALA A 15 10.93 5.78 -1.50
C ALA A 15 12.30 6.33 -1.84
N GLY A 16 12.75 7.28 -1.07
CA GLY A 16 14.07 7.88 -1.29
C GLY A 16 14.23 9.20 -0.54
N THR A 17 15.23 9.96 -0.95
CA THR A 17 15.50 11.25 -0.35
C THR A 17 15.17 12.36 -1.34
N LEU A 18 14.75 13.50 -0.81
CA LEU A 18 14.44 14.68 -1.62
C LEU A 18 15.60 15.64 -1.60
N LYS A 19 15.73 16.45 -2.65
CA LYS A 19 16.66 17.56 -2.69
C LYS A 19 16.22 18.63 -1.70
N LYS A 20 17.10 19.57 -1.38
CA LYS A 20 16.82 20.62 -0.40
C LYS A 20 15.56 21.41 -0.69
N ASN A 21 15.24 21.61 -1.98
CA ASN A 21 14.04 22.35 -2.36
C ASN A 21 12.74 21.58 -2.12
N GLY A 22 12.83 20.26 -1.80
CA GLY A 22 11.66 19.45 -1.53
C GLY A 22 10.83 19.07 -2.75
N ASN A 23 11.22 19.48 -3.95
CA ASN A 23 10.45 19.27 -5.17
C ASN A 23 10.95 18.12 -6.04
N GLU A 24 12.17 17.70 -5.83
CA GLU A 24 12.76 16.65 -6.66
C GLU A 24 13.38 15.57 -5.79
N TRP A 25 13.32 14.35 -6.30
CA TRP A 25 13.98 13.22 -5.65
C TRP A 25 15.49 13.28 -5.90
N LEU A 26 16.26 13.16 -4.84
CA LEU A 26 17.70 13.00 -4.94
C LEU A 26 18.07 11.55 -5.24
N HIS A 27 17.46 10.64 -4.49
CA HIS A 27 17.56 9.21 -4.74
C HIS A 27 16.14 8.64 -4.62
N LYS A 28 15.74 7.81 -5.57
CA LYS A 28 14.38 7.29 -5.63
C LYS A 28 14.38 5.85 -6.08
N SER A 29 13.66 5.01 -5.36
CA SER A 29 13.46 3.61 -5.71
C SER A 29 11.98 3.29 -5.78
N ASN A 30 11.56 2.50 -6.76
CA ASN A 30 10.19 2.02 -6.83
C ASN A 30 10.03 0.89 -5.80
N VAL A 31 9.20 1.12 -4.81
CA VAL A 31 8.98 0.17 -3.72
C VAL A 31 7.50 -0.24 -3.61
N THR A 32 6.77 -0.15 -4.73
CA THR A 32 5.33 -0.40 -4.74
C THR A 32 4.98 -1.74 -4.10
N ASP A 33 5.57 -2.82 -4.57
CA ASP A 33 5.24 -4.15 -4.07
C ASP A 33 5.68 -4.33 -2.62
N GLU A 34 6.85 -3.82 -2.28
CA GLU A 34 7.35 -3.91 -0.90
C GLU A 34 6.47 -3.16 0.08
N VAL A 35 6.00 -1.97 -0.32
CA VAL A 35 5.12 -1.17 0.54
C VAL A 35 3.77 -1.84 0.70
N ILE A 36 3.20 -2.37 -0.38
CA ILE A 36 1.92 -3.07 -0.30
C ILE A 36 2.04 -4.28 0.63
N GLU A 37 3.07 -5.09 0.48
CA GLU A 37 3.32 -6.22 1.36
C GLU A 37 3.53 -5.79 2.82
N ALA A 38 4.27 -4.72 3.03
CA ALA A 38 4.52 -4.20 4.37
C ALA A 38 3.22 -3.70 5.03
N VAL A 39 2.37 -3.02 4.28
CA VAL A 39 1.08 -2.56 4.78
C VAL A 39 0.18 -3.74 5.15
N ILE A 40 0.14 -4.75 4.29
CA ILE A 40 -0.64 -5.96 4.57
C ILE A 40 -0.13 -6.63 5.85
N GLY A 41 1.18 -6.78 5.99
CA GLY A 41 1.78 -7.37 7.19
C GLY A 41 1.47 -6.56 8.45
N HIS A 42 1.57 -5.25 8.35
CA HIS A 42 1.26 -4.36 9.48
C HIS A 42 -0.21 -4.50 9.90
N MET A 43 -1.12 -4.47 8.94
CA MET A 43 -2.55 -4.59 9.22
C MET A 43 -2.91 -5.98 9.74
N TYR A 44 -2.25 -7.01 9.22
CA TYR A 44 -2.46 -8.39 9.67
C TYR A 44 -2.23 -8.53 11.17
N TRP A 45 -1.15 -7.92 11.69
CA TRP A 45 -0.84 -7.95 13.10
C TRP A 45 -1.82 -7.16 13.96
N LYS A 46 -2.63 -6.28 13.33
CA LYS A 46 -3.65 -5.50 14.03
C LYS A 46 -5.00 -6.19 14.08
N ILE A 47 -5.20 -7.25 13.33
CA ILE A 47 -6.47 -7.97 13.33
C ILE A 47 -6.71 -8.57 14.71
N PRO A 48 -7.86 -8.28 15.35
CA PRO A 48 -8.17 -8.85 16.66
C PRO A 48 -8.31 -10.37 16.59
N GLU A 49 -8.00 -11.03 17.71
CA GLU A 49 -8.13 -12.47 17.80
C GLU A 49 -9.57 -12.89 17.54
N GLY A 50 -9.75 -13.88 16.68
CA GLY A 50 -11.07 -14.36 16.31
C GLY A 50 -11.72 -13.61 15.16
N GLU A 51 -11.08 -12.55 14.66
CA GLU A 51 -11.59 -11.78 13.54
C GLU A 51 -10.74 -11.99 12.29
N LYS A 52 -11.28 -11.58 11.14
CA LYS A 52 -10.59 -11.76 9.86
C LYS A 52 -10.40 -10.46 9.09
N ALA A 53 -10.60 -9.34 9.75
CA ALA A 53 -10.49 -8.05 9.08
C ALA A 53 -10.03 -6.96 10.02
N PHE A 54 -9.38 -5.97 9.44
CA PHE A 54 -8.99 -4.74 10.12
C PHE A 54 -9.09 -3.59 9.14
N ALA A 55 -9.47 -2.41 9.62
CA ALA A 55 -9.58 -1.24 8.76
C ALA A 55 -8.99 -0.01 9.43
N TYR A 56 -8.34 0.81 8.62
CA TYR A 56 -7.93 2.14 8.99
C TYR A 56 -8.88 3.17 8.39
N ALA A 57 -9.16 4.21 9.14
CA ALA A 57 -9.85 5.39 8.62
C ALA A 57 -8.87 6.55 8.63
N VAL A 58 -8.78 7.24 7.51
CA VAL A 58 -7.84 8.34 7.35
C VAL A 58 -8.58 9.57 6.82
N LYS A 59 -8.37 10.70 7.47
CA LYS A 59 -8.85 11.97 6.95
C LYS A 59 -7.82 12.53 5.99
N MET A 60 -8.24 12.76 4.76
CA MET A 60 -7.34 13.25 3.72
C MET A 60 -7.25 14.76 3.75
N ARG A 61 -6.22 15.30 3.08
CA ARG A 61 -5.97 16.75 3.06
C ARG A 61 -7.10 17.56 2.42
N ASP A 62 -7.81 16.95 1.48
CA ASP A 62 -8.93 17.60 0.79
C ASP A 62 -10.23 17.59 1.62
N GLY A 63 -10.17 17.10 2.86
CA GLY A 63 -11.33 16.99 3.73
C GLY A 63 -12.14 15.73 3.56
N LYS A 64 -11.78 14.89 2.62
CA LYS A 64 -12.44 13.61 2.42
C LYS A 64 -11.88 12.54 3.34
N TYR A 65 -12.58 11.44 3.46
CA TYR A 65 -12.16 10.32 4.30
C TYR A 65 -11.92 9.09 3.44
N ALA A 66 -10.86 8.37 3.78
CA ALA A 66 -10.53 7.11 3.12
C ALA A 66 -10.57 5.97 4.13
N ARG A 67 -11.01 4.81 3.68
CA ARG A 67 -10.96 3.59 4.48
C ARG A 67 -10.09 2.58 3.76
N LEU A 68 -9.11 2.06 4.50
CA LEU A 68 -8.26 0.99 4.01
C LEU A 68 -8.57 -0.25 4.83
N LYS A 69 -9.09 -1.29 4.18
CA LYS A 69 -9.53 -2.51 4.85
C LYS A 69 -8.75 -3.71 4.35
N LEU A 70 -8.27 -4.52 5.28
CA LEU A 70 -7.67 -5.81 5.00
C LEU A 70 -8.63 -6.91 5.43
N GLU A 71 -8.96 -7.82 4.51
CA GLU A 71 -9.73 -9.00 4.81
C GLU A 71 -8.89 -10.23 4.49
N ILE A 72 -8.91 -11.19 5.41
CA ILE A 72 -8.22 -12.45 5.23
C ILE A 72 -9.25 -13.53 4.96
N SER A 73 -9.01 -14.34 3.94
CA SER A 73 -9.89 -15.45 3.57
C SER A 73 -9.08 -16.73 3.49
N ASP A 74 -9.65 -17.79 4.03
CA ASP A 74 -9.01 -19.12 3.98
C ASP A 74 -9.21 -19.76 2.61
N THR A 75 -10.17 -19.27 1.82
CA THR A 75 -10.43 -19.77 0.47
C THR A 75 -10.39 -18.59 -0.50
N CYS A 76 -10.13 -18.90 -1.77
CA CYS A 76 -10.10 -17.85 -2.80
C CYS A 76 -11.52 -17.36 -3.08
N PRO A 77 -11.85 -16.09 -2.77
CA PRO A 77 -13.18 -15.57 -3.06
C PRO A 77 -13.38 -15.34 -4.57
N GLU A 78 -14.64 -15.26 -4.98
CA GLU A 78 -14.97 -15.09 -6.39
C GLU A 78 -14.31 -13.87 -7.02
N TRP A 79 -14.33 -12.73 -6.31
CA TRP A 79 -13.74 -11.51 -6.85
C TRP A 79 -12.23 -11.61 -7.05
N ALA A 80 -11.56 -12.45 -6.26
CA ALA A 80 -10.11 -12.62 -6.35
C ALA A 80 -9.69 -13.58 -7.46
N LYS A 81 -10.57 -14.50 -7.84
CA LYS A 81 -10.26 -15.47 -8.90
C LYS A 81 -9.95 -14.78 -10.21
N ASP A 82 -10.76 -13.82 -10.60
CA ASP A 82 -10.57 -13.10 -11.87
C ASP A 82 -9.26 -12.31 -11.85
N VAL A 83 -8.95 -11.67 -10.75
CA VAL A 83 -7.72 -10.88 -10.61
C VAL A 83 -6.49 -11.78 -10.68
N LEU A 84 -6.50 -12.88 -9.93
CA LEU A 84 -5.35 -13.79 -9.89
C LEU A 84 -5.15 -14.53 -11.21
N GLU A 85 -6.22 -14.94 -11.87
CA GLU A 85 -6.14 -15.57 -13.18
C GLU A 85 -5.59 -14.60 -14.22
N GLY A 86 -6.03 -13.34 -14.19
CA GLY A 86 -5.50 -12.33 -15.07
C GLY A 86 -4.01 -12.10 -14.87
N GLU A 87 -3.54 -12.11 -13.63
CA GLU A 87 -2.12 -11.98 -13.33
C GLU A 87 -1.31 -13.13 -13.86
N LYS A 88 -1.83 -14.37 -13.74
CA LYS A 88 -1.16 -15.55 -14.28
C LYS A 88 -1.02 -15.48 -15.78
N ASP A 89 -2.07 -15.07 -16.45
CA ASP A 89 -2.08 -14.96 -17.91
C ASP A 89 -1.17 -13.84 -18.42
N GLY A 90 -0.97 -12.82 -17.61
CA GLY A 90 -0.12 -11.69 -17.97
C GLY A 90 1.36 -11.96 -17.79
N ARG A 91 1.71 -13.13 -17.34
CA ARG A 91 3.09 -13.55 -17.12
C ARG A 91 3.48 -14.67 -18.06
#